data_f612d3f7652cdae37ee1397b8f9b6b93
#
_entry.id   f612d3f7652cdae37ee1397b8f9b6b93
#
_cell.length_a   1.000
_cell.length_b   1.000
_cell.length_c   1.000
_cell.angle_alpha   90.00
_cell.angle_beta   90.00
_cell.angle_gamma   90.00
#
_symmetry.space_group_name_H-M   'P 1'
#
loop_
_entity.id
_entity.type
_entity.pdbx_description
1 polymer ?
#
loop_
_entity_poly.entity_id
_entity_poly.type
_entity_poly.pdbx_seq_one_letter_code
_entity_poly.pdbx_strand_id
1 'polypeptide(L)'
;MPYGYAGVLTIMLLRLTNTLVATILMIICSAALANEQNKSTSELYDGLLPKEQSALCAVSAMMIEPKDEKMSKLHLKDFRERANVLPVFSDGMLIAMGKKWIVDNGYTDRIPDVYAICKG
;
A
#
# COMPACT_ATOMS: atom_id res chain seq x y z
N MET A 1 -16.65 53.91 -3.81
CA MET A 1 -15.78 53.52 -2.72
C MET A 1 -14.65 52.66 -3.26
N PRO A 2 -13.41 53.12 -3.20
CA PRO A 2 -12.30 52.35 -3.80
C PRO A 2 -11.89 51.08 -3.04
N TYR A 3 -12.42 50.85 -1.84
CA TYR A 3 -12.03 49.71 -1.01
C TYR A 3 -12.62 48.35 -1.44
N GLY A 4 -13.74 48.34 -2.17
CA GLY A 4 -14.40 47.10 -2.60
C GLY A 4 -13.68 46.36 -3.73
N TYR A 5 -12.99 47.11 -4.59
CA TYR A 5 -12.30 46.51 -5.74
C TYR A 5 -10.96 45.83 -5.38
N ALA A 6 -10.24 46.40 -4.42
CA ALA A 6 -8.98 45.81 -3.95
C ALA A 6 -9.19 44.46 -3.25
N GLY A 7 -10.27 44.32 -2.48
CA GLY A 7 -10.61 43.07 -1.81
C GLY A 7 -11.00 41.97 -2.78
N VAL A 8 -11.76 42.28 -3.84
CA VAL A 8 -12.16 41.31 -4.86
C VAL A 8 -10.96 40.81 -5.67
N LEU A 9 -10.05 41.69 -6.05
CA LEU A 9 -8.81 41.34 -6.76
C LEU A 9 -7.91 40.45 -5.91
N THR A 10 -7.76 40.70 -4.61
CA THR A 10 -6.96 39.89 -3.70
C THR A 10 -7.56 38.50 -3.54
N ILE A 11 -8.88 38.36 -3.43
CA ILE A 11 -9.59 37.08 -3.36
C ILE A 11 -9.44 36.29 -4.65
N MET A 12 -9.51 36.92 -5.82
CA MET A 12 -9.28 36.25 -7.11
C MET A 12 -7.84 35.73 -7.26
N LEU A 13 -6.85 36.52 -6.87
CA LEU A 13 -5.45 36.12 -6.89
C LEU A 13 -5.17 34.95 -5.94
N LEU A 14 -5.74 34.93 -4.75
CA LEU A 14 -5.65 33.83 -3.79
C LEU A 14 -6.28 32.54 -4.33
N ARG A 15 -7.44 32.64 -5.01
CA ARG A 15 -8.09 31.48 -5.63
C ARG A 15 -7.26 30.89 -6.78
N LEU A 16 -6.67 31.72 -7.63
CA LEU A 16 -5.79 31.29 -8.70
C LEU A 16 -4.54 30.60 -8.17
N THR A 17 -3.92 31.12 -7.12
CA THR A 17 -2.74 30.53 -6.47
C THR A 17 -3.07 29.17 -5.85
N ASN A 18 -4.21 29.05 -5.15
CA ASN A 18 -4.66 27.79 -4.55
C ASN A 18 -4.98 26.74 -5.61
N THR A 19 -5.57 27.12 -6.74
CA THR A 19 -5.86 26.21 -7.86
C THR A 19 -4.57 25.66 -8.48
N LEU A 20 -3.56 26.51 -8.67
CA LEU A 20 -2.24 26.10 -9.18
C LEU A 20 -1.54 25.14 -8.24
N VAL A 21 -1.52 25.41 -6.94
CA VAL A 21 -0.92 24.55 -5.92
C VAL A 21 -1.62 23.19 -5.87
N ALA A 22 -2.96 23.16 -5.90
CA ALA A 22 -3.74 21.93 -5.93
C ALA A 22 -3.43 21.09 -7.19
N THR A 23 -3.30 21.72 -8.35
CA THR A 23 -2.96 21.05 -9.61
C THR A 23 -1.54 20.45 -9.57
N ILE A 24 -0.57 21.17 -9.03
CA ILE A 24 0.81 20.68 -8.88
C ILE A 24 0.85 19.50 -7.92
N LEU A 25 0.14 19.56 -6.79
CA LEU A 25 0.05 18.45 -5.83
C LEU A 25 -0.57 17.21 -6.46
N MET A 26 -1.62 17.34 -7.28
CA MET A 26 -2.23 16.20 -8.00
C MET A 26 -1.25 15.57 -8.99
N ILE A 27 -0.47 16.35 -9.72
CA ILE A 27 0.54 15.85 -10.66
C ILE A 27 1.64 15.10 -9.94
N ILE A 28 2.11 15.60 -8.80
CA ILE A 28 3.14 14.93 -7.97
C ILE A 28 2.61 13.60 -7.42
N CYS A 29 1.38 13.56 -6.89
CA CYS A 29 0.76 12.32 -6.41
C CYS A 29 0.57 11.29 -7.52
N SER A 30 0.15 11.72 -8.72
CA SER A 30 -0.01 10.84 -9.89
C SER A 30 1.33 10.28 -10.35
N ALA A 31 2.41 11.07 -10.35
CA ALA A 31 3.75 10.62 -10.70
C ALA A 31 4.31 9.62 -9.67
N ALA A 32 4.06 9.84 -8.38
CA ALA A 32 4.47 8.91 -7.32
C ALA A 32 3.75 7.57 -7.44
N LEU A 33 2.44 7.56 -7.71
CA LEU A 33 1.66 6.34 -7.94
C LEU A 33 2.11 5.61 -9.20
N ALA A 34 2.40 6.33 -10.30
CA ALA A 34 2.92 5.74 -11.52
C ALA A 34 4.31 5.11 -11.31
N ASN A 35 5.18 5.71 -10.49
CA ASN A 35 6.49 5.15 -10.13
C ASN A 35 6.36 3.84 -9.35
N GLU A 36 5.42 3.75 -8.40
CA GLU A 36 5.17 2.51 -7.65
C GLU A 36 4.64 1.40 -8.54
N GLN A 37 3.74 1.71 -9.48
CA GLN A 37 3.21 0.74 -10.44
C GLN A 37 4.27 0.20 -11.40
N ASN A 38 5.33 0.99 -11.71
CA ASN A 38 6.41 0.60 -12.60
C ASN A 38 7.54 -0.17 -11.90
N LYS A 39 7.54 -0.22 -10.56
CA LYS A 39 8.54 -1.00 -9.81
C LYS A 39 8.29 -2.49 -9.99
N SER A 40 9.37 -3.26 -10.10
CA SER A 40 9.28 -4.72 -10.07
C SER A 40 8.76 -5.20 -8.71
N THR A 41 8.19 -6.38 -8.67
CA THR A 41 7.72 -6.97 -7.40
C THR A 41 8.86 -7.16 -6.41
N SER A 42 10.05 -7.55 -6.86
CA SER A 42 11.25 -7.63 -6.04
C SER A 42 11.62 -6.30 -5.39
N GLU A 43 11.58 -5.21 -6.13
CA GLU A 43 11.88 -3.88 -5.59
C GLU A 43 10.88 -3.45 -4.54
N LEU A 44 9.59 -3.70 -4.77
CA LEU A 44 8.54 -3.40 -3.81
C LEU A 44 8.71 -4.24 -2.53
N TYR A 45 8.99 -5.52 -2.68
CA TYR A 45 9.19 -6.44 -1.56
C TYR A 45 10.40 -6.04 -0.70
N ASP A 46 11.52 -5.72 -1.33
CA ASP A 46 12.75 -5.32 -0.65
C ASP A 46 12.59 -3.99 0.11
N GLY A 47 11.69 -3.13 -0.33
CA GLY A 47 11.37 -1.88 0.36
C GLY A 47 10.47 -2.02 1.58
N LEU A 48 9.89 -3.20 1.81
CA LEU A 48 9.02 -3.45 2.96
C LEU A 48 9.83 -3.76 4.23
N LEU A 49 9.24 -3.45 5.38
CA LEU A 49 9.79 -3.87 6.68
C LEU A 49 9.71 -5.39 6.82
N PRO A 50 10.61 -6.03 7.60
CA PRO A 50 10.60 -7.49 7.78
C PRO A 50 9.24 -8.05 8.22
N LYS A 51 8.52 -7.37 9.12
CA LYS A 51 7.18 -7.78 9.54
C LYS A 51 6.16 -7.71 8.41
N GLU A 52 6.27 -6.71 7.53
CA GLU A 52 5.40 -6.57 6.36
C GLU A 52 5.70 -7.64 5.32
N GLN A 53 6.97 -7.98 5.12
CA GLN A 53 7.39 -9.08 4.24
C GLN A 53 6.80 -10.41 4.71
N SER A 54 6.87 -10.70 6.01
CA SER A 54 6.29 -11.92 6.58
C SER A 54 4.78 -11.97 6.38
N ALA A 55 4.07 -10.86 6.62
CA ALA A 55 2.64 -10.77 6.40
C ALA A 55 2.27 -11.00 4.93
N LEU A 56 2.98 -10.37 4.02
CA LEU A 56 2.75 -10.51 2.58
C LEU A 56 3.00 -11.93 2.10
N CYS A 57 4.06 -12.58 2.58
CA CYS A 57 4.36 -13.99 2.27
C CYS A 57 3.24 -14.92 2.77
N ALA A 58 2.77 -14.73 4.00
CA ALA A 58 1.71 -15.55 4.58
C ALA A 58 0.41 -15.44 3.77
N VAL A 59 0.01 -14.23 3.43
CA VAL A 59 -1.23 -13.97 2.67
C VAL A 59 -1.12 -14.47 1.24
N SER A 60 0.01 -14.23 0.58
CA SER A 60 0.25 -14.68 -0.80
C SER A 60 0.16 -16.20 -0.92
N ALA A 61 0.69 -16.93 0.05
CA ALA A 61 0.60 -18.38 0.10
C ALA A 61 -0.84 -18.89 0.16
N MET A 62 -1.76 -18.10 0.71
CA MET A 62 -3.19 -18.44 0.76
C MET A 62 -3.99 -17.93 -0.43
N MET A 63 -3.42 -17.07 -1.26
CA MET A 63 -4.09 -16.50 -2.44
C MET A 63 -3.72 -17.20 -3.75
N ILE A 64 -2.65 -17.97 -3.78
CA ILE A 64 -2.27 -18.76 -4.96
C ILE A 64 -3.10 -20.05 -5.07
N GLU A 65 -3.08 -20.67 -6.25
CA GLU A 65 -3.68 -21.98 -6.51
C GLU A 65 -2.59 -22.98 -6.96
N PRO A 66 -2.44 -24.11 -6.29
CA PRO A 66 -3.08 -24.48 -5.02
C PRO A 66 -2.49 -23.70 -3.83
N LYS A 67 -3.30 -23.53 -2.78
CA LYS A 67 -2.86 -22.84 -1.56
C LYS A 67 -1.70 -23.57 -0.89
N ASP A 68 -0.73 -22.80 -0.42
CA ASP A 68 0.40 -23.30 0.34
C ASP A 68 0.22 -23.00 1.83
N GLU A 69 -0.58 -23.81 2.50
CA GLU A 69 -0.92 -23.62 3.91
C GLU A 69 0.30 -23.71 4.83
N LYS A 70 1.22 -24.60 4.53
CA LYS A 70 2.44 -24.79 5.33
C LYS A 70 3.31 -23.53 5.34
N MET A 71 3.52 -22.95 4.18
CA MET A 71 4.27 -21.70 4.03
C MET A 71 3.54 -20.53 4.68
N SER A 72 2.21 -20.48 4.52
CA SER A 72 1.39 -19.45 5.16
C SER A 72 1.53 -19.47 6.68
N LYS A 73 1.42 -20.63 7.30
CA LYS A 73 1.56 -20.79 8.76
C LYS A 73 2.95 -20.37 9.24
N LEU A 74 4.00 -20.75 8.51
CA LEU A 74 5.37 -20.41 8.86
C LEU A 74 5.59 -18.88 8.88
N HIS A 75 5.18 -18.19 7.83
CA HIS A 75 5.33 -16.74 7.73
C HIS A 75 4.38 -15.99 8.66
N LEU A 76 3.21 -16.54 8.93
CA LEU A 76 2.27 -15.94 9.87
C LEU A 76 2.81 -16.00 11.31
N LYS A 77 3.48 -17.06 11.68
CA LYS A 77 4.20 -17.17 12.96
C LYS A 77 5.28 -16.09 13.08
N ASP A 78 6.09 -15.92 12.04
CA ASP A 78 7.10 -14.85 11.99
C ASP A 78 6.48 -13.47 12.11
N PHE A 79 5.38 -13.23 11.43
CA PHE A 79 4.64 -11.97 11.51
C PHE A 79 4.15 -11.68 12.93
N ARG A 80 3.57 -12.68 13.59
CA ARG A 80 3.08 -12.54 14.97
C ARG A 80 4.20 -12.15 15.93
N GLU A 81 5.36 -12.76 15.78
CA GLU A 81 6.52 -12.48 16.61
C GLU A 81 7.11 -11.10 16.33
N ARG A 82 7.27 -10.74 15.06
CA ARG A 82 7.87 -9.47 14.65
C ARG A 82 6.99 -8.26 14.94
N ALA A 83 5.67 -8.42 14.80
CA ALA A 83 4.69 -7.34 14.97
C ALA A 83 4.07 -7.29 16.36
N ASN A 84 4.42 -8.22 17.27
CA ASN A 84 3.81 -8.35 18.61
C ASN A 84 2.29 -8.39 18.55
N VAL A 85 1.74 -9.22 17.67
CA VAL A 85 0.30 -9.33 17.47
C VAL A 85 -0.38 -9.90 18.71
N LEU A 86 -1.45 -9.26 19.15
CA LEU A 86 -2.23 -9.72 20.29
C LEU A 86 -2.90 -11.06 20.00
N PRO A 87 -2.98 -11.98 21.00
CA PRO A 87 -3.59 -13.30 20.80
C PRO A 87 -5.07 -13.28 20.39
N VAL A 88 -5.76 -12.17 20.61
CA VAL A 88 -7.16 -11.99 20.20
C VAL A 88 -7.35 -12.07 18.69
N PHE A 89 -6.33 -11.75 17.91
CA PHE A 89 -6.38 -11.84 16.44
C PHE A 89 -6.06 -13.27 16.00
N SER A 90 -7.08 -13.97 15.47
CA SER A 90 -6.90 -15.31 14.92
C SER A 90 -6.14 -15.27 13.59
N ASP A 91 -5.57 -16.40 13.19
CA ASP A 91 -4.88 -16.55 11.91
C ASP A 91 -5.82 -16.19 10.74
N GLY A 92 -7.06 -16.66 10.79
CA GLY A 92 -8.06 -16.33 9.78
C GLY A 92 -8.35 -14.85 9.65
N MET A 93 -8.41 -14.13 10.77
CA MET A 93 -8.59 -12.68 10.77
C MET A 93 -7.40 -11.95 10.15
N LEU A 94 -6.19 -12.34 10.51
CA LEU A 94 -4.97 -11.73 9.96
C LEU A 94 -4.86 -11.96 8.46
N ILE A 95 -5.14 -13.16 7.98
CA ILE A 95 -5.16 -13.48 6.55
C ILE A 95 -6.23 -12.65 5.83
N ALA A 96 -7.44 -12.56 6.37
CA ALA A 96 -8.52 -11.77 5.77
C ALA A 96 -8.16 -10.28 5.67
N MET A 97 -7.55 -9.72 6.71
CA MET A 97 -7.08 -8.33 6.71
C MET A 97 -6.00 -8.11 5.66
N GLY A 98 -5.06 -9.05 5.53
CA GLY A 98 -4.01 -8.99 4.54
C GLY A 98 -4.53 -9.10 3.11
N LYS A 99 -5.50 -9.98 2.85
CA LYS A 99 -6.16 -10.10 1.53
C LYS A 99 -6.84 -8.78 1.15
N LYS A 100 -7.55 -8.16 2.08
CA LYS A 100 -8.19 -6.87 1.85
C LYS A 100 -7.16 -5.80 1.50
N TRP A 101 -6.06 -5.73 2.24
CA TRP A 101 -4.99 -4.79 1.97
C TRP A 101 -4.40 -4.98 0.56
N ILE A 102 -4.16 -6.21 0.14
CA ILE A 102 -3.63 -6.54 -1.19
C ILE A 102 -4.58 -6.06 -2.29
N VAL A 103 -5.87 -6.35 -2.14
CA VAL A 103 -6.90 -5.94 -3.11
C VAL A 103 -7.02 -4.41 -3.16
N ASP A 104 -7.10 -3.76 -2.01
CA ASP A 104 -7.27 -2.31 -1.92
C ASP A 104 -6.08 -1.53 -2.49
N ASN A 105 -4.87 -2.11 -2.44
CA ASN A 105 -3.66 -1.50 -2.97
C ASN A 105 -3.31 -1.94 -4.40
N GLY A 106 -4.13 -2.77 -5.03
CA GLY A 106 -3.95 -3.19 -6.42
C GLY A 106 -2.79 -4.16 -6.64
N TYR A 107 -2.44 -4.97 -5.64
CA TYR A 107 -1.34 -5.94 -5.72
C TYR A 107 -1.78 -7.35 -6.08
N THR A 108 -3.04 -7.56 -6.43
CA THR A 108 -3.57 -8.90 -6.74
C THR A 108 -2.79 -9.58 -7.87
N ASP A 109 -2.44 -8.85 -8.92
CA ASP A 109 -1.69 -9.37 -10.06
C ASP A 109 -0.23 -9.74 -9.73
N ARG A 110 0.28 -9.25 -8.60
CA ARG A 110 1.65 -9.49 -8.15
C ARG A 110 1.80 -10.71 -7.24
N ILE A 111 0.71 -11.34 -6.85
CA ILE A 111 0.71 -12.46 -5.89
C ILE A 111 1.58 -13.63 -6.35
N PRO A 112 1.54 -14.10 -7.61
CA PRO A 112 2.43 -15.18 -8.06
C PRO A 112 3.90 -14.82 -7.93
N ASP A 113 4.28 -13.59 -8.24
CA ASP A 113 5.66 -13.10 -8.13
C ASP A 113 6.10 -13.02 -6.67
N VAL A 114 5.24 -12.51 -5.79
CA VAL A 114 5.49 -12.44 -4.34
C VAL A 114 5.70 -13.85 -3.78
N TYR A 115 4.84 -14.78 -4.13
CA TYR A 115 4.97 -16.17 -3.70
C TYR A 115 6.31 -16.78 -4.13
N ALA A 116 6.71 -16.54 -5.36
CA ALA A 116 8.00 -17.02 -5.88
C ALA A 116 9.17 -16.45 -5.08
N ILE A 117 9.15 -15.18 -4.74
CA ILE A 117 10.16 -14.52 -3.90
C ILE A 117 10.22 -15.16 -2.51
N CYS A 118 9.06 -15.36 -1.90
CA CYS A 118 8.96 -15.93 -0.54
C CYS A 118 9.40 -17.40 -0.48
N LYS A 119 9.17 -18.15 -1.54
CA LYS A 119 9.53 -19.56 -1.65
C LYS A 119 11.03 -19.77 -1.90
N GLY A 120 11.63 -18.84 -2.60
CA GLY A 120 13.00 -18.90 -3.06
C GLY A 120 14.04 -18.78 -2.02
#